data_c684585bf08e0578d3344f32c4f2b11d
#
_entry.id   c684585bf08e0578d3344f32c4f2b11d
#
_cell.length_a   1.000
_cell.length_b   1.000
_cell.length_c   1.000
_cell.angle_alpha   90.00
_cell.angle_beta   90.00
_cell.angle_gamma   90.00
#
_symmetry.space_group_name_H-M   'P 1'
#
loop_
_entity.id
_entity.type
_entity.pdbx_description
1 polymer ?
#
loop_
_entity_poly.entity_id
_entity_poly.type
_entity_poly.pdbx_seq_one_letter_code
_entity_poly.pdbx_strand_id
1 'polypeptide(L)'
;DQAQKEEKMESNLAGFESNWASIDWLFDNFTTHSPTNPTSLKLVKINDEDFEALEADQLTCMAMLGSRYLATFETRVNGWNKKLSNVADVVNNLNEIQRLWSYLEPLFIGSEEVKKELPNDAMRFDKVNTSVMNILKACVQTGNICDSCNKDGLVNDLNGVATDLDLCKKSLKEFLDGKRAIFP
;
A
#
# COMPACT_ATOMS: atom_id res chain seq x y z
N ASP A 1 36.07 -14.66 8.99
CA ASP A 1 37.00 -14.37 7.94
C ASP A 1 36.31 -13.62 6.81
N GLN A 2 37.06 -12.77 6.08
CA GLN A 2 36.52 -11.92 5.03
C GLN A 2 35.84 -12.70 3.91
N ALA A 3 36.46 -13.77 3.42
CA ALA A 3 35.91 -14.57 2.34
C ALA A 3 34.57 -15.21 2.71
N GLN A 4 34.44 -15.69 3.95
CA GLN A 4 33.19 -16.26 4.43
C GLN A 4 32.10 -15.21 4.61
N LYS A 5 32.46 -14.01 5.06
CA LYS A 5 31.51 -12.89 5.22
C LYS A 5 30.99 -12.41 3.88
N GLU A 6 31.88 -12.32 2.86
CA GLU A 6 31.50 -11.92 1.51
C GLU A 6 30.63 -12.98 0.85
N GLU A 7 30.94 -14.26 1.04
CA GLU A 7 30.13 -15.37 0.52
C GLU A 7 28.72 -15.34 1.13
N LYS A 8 28.63 -15.04 2.41
CA LYS A 8 27.33 -14.92 3.08
C LYS A 8 26.51 -13.74 2.56
N MET A 9 27.16 -12.61 2.28
CA MET A 9 26.48 -11.46 1.66
C MET A 9 25.94 -11.79 0.29
N GLU A 10 26.74 -12.46 -0.54
CA GLU A 10 26.33 -12.90 -1.87
C GLU A 10 25.11 -13.84 -1.76
N SER A 11 25.16 -14.78 -0.82
CA SER A 11 24.07 -15.73 -0.57
C SER A 11 22.80 -15.01 -0.13
N ASN A 12 22.92 -14.02 0.77
CA ASN A 12 21.77 -13.24 1.23
C ASN A 12 21.14 -12.45 0.08
N LEU A 13 21.95 -11.82 -0.76
CA LEU A 13 21.47 -11.05 -1.91
C LEU A 13 20.77 -11.95 -2.93
N ALA A 14 21.33 -13.11 -3.21
CA ALA A 14 20.70 -14.11 -4.08
C ALA A 14 19.37 -14.60 -3.48
N GLY A 15 19.31 -14.75 -2.16
CA GLY A 15 18.10 -15.12 -1.45
C GLY A 15 16.99 -14.08 -1.59
N PHE A 16 17.33 -12.80 -1.52
CA PHE A 16 16.37 -11.71 -1.74
C PHE A 16 15.79 -11.77 -3.14
N GLU A 17 16.64 -11.91 -4.15
CA GLU A 17 16.19 -12.01 -5.54
C GLU A 17 15.24 -13.18 -5.75
N SER A 18 15.61 -14.35 -5.23
CA SER A 18 14.81 -15.57 -5.36
C SER A 18 13.46 -15.45 -4.64
N ASN A 19 13.47 -14.97 -3.39
CA ASN A 19 12.26 -14.84 -2.60
C ASN A 19 11.28 -13.84 -3.21
N TRP A 20 11.77 -12.65 -3.56
CA TRP A 20 10.91 -11.57 -4.03
C TRP A 20 10.46 -11.75 -5.48
N ALA A 21 11.10 -12.62 -6.23
CA ALA A 21 10.64 -12.99 -7.57
C ALA A 21 9.32 -13.79 -7.54
N SER A 22 9.03 -14.46 -6.42
CA SER A 22 7.87 -15.35 -6.29
C SER A 22 6.80 -14.89 -5.31
N ILE A 23 7.01 -13.77 -4.61
CA ILE A 23 6.04 -13.24 -3.64
C ILE A 23 5.03 -12.36 -4.37
N ASP A 24 3.79 -12.82 -4.42
CA ASP A 24 2.70 -12.14 -5.12
C ASP A 24 1.62 -11.69 -4.15
N TRP A 25 0.82 -10.70 -4.59
CA TRP A 25 -0.34 -10.24 -3.83
C TRP A 25 -1.39 -11.34 -3.69
N LEU A 26 -2.05 -11.38 -2.54
CA LEU A 26 -3.32 -12.08 -2.37
C LEU A 26 -4.46 -11.10 -2.70
N PHE A 27 -5.56 -11.62 -3.19
CA PHE A 27 -6.68 -10.81 -3.67
C PHE A 27 -7.96 -11.14 -2.92
N ASP A 28 -8.76 -10.09 -2.62
CA ASP A 28 -10.12 -10.22 -2.10
C ASP A 28 -11.07 -9.51 -3.07
N ASN A 29 -12.22 -10.09 -3.34
CA ASN A 29 -13.21 -9.48 -4.21
C ASN A 29 -13.89 -8.30 -3.53
N PHE A 30 -14.12 -7.23 -4.29
CA PHE A 30 -14.85 -6.06 -3.83
C PHE A 30 -15.72 -5.53 -4.97
N THR A 31 -16.96 -5.16 -4.66
CA THR A 31 -17.87 -4.54 -5.62
C THR A 31 -18.20 -3.13 -5.15
N THR A 32 -18.03 -2.15 -6.03
CA THR A 32 -18.33 -0.75 -5.72
C THR A 32 -19.83 -0.56 -5.55
N HIS A 33 -20.21 0.51 -4.84
CA HIS A 33 -21.59 0.80 -4.47
C HIS A 33 -22.23 1.89 -5.35
N SER A 34 -21.71 2.08 -6.57
CA SER A 34 -22.32 3.02 -7.52
C SER A 34 -23.73 2.52 -7.90
N PRO A 35 -24.76 3.37 -7.76
CA PRO A 35 -26.13 2.97 -8.14
C PRO A 35 -26.30 2.72 -9.64
N THR A 36 -25.46 3.34 -10.47
CA THR A 36 -25.60 3.29 -11.92
C THR A 36 -24.59 2.36 -12.60
N ASN A 37 -23.42 2.15 -11.98
CA ASN A 37 -22.36 1.37 -12.60
C ASN A 37 -21.50 0.67 -11.54
N PRO A 38 -22.07 -0.34 -10.84
CA PRO A 38 -21.27 -1.10 -9.89
C PRO A 38 -20.16 -1.85 -10.63
N THR A 39 -18.94 -1.73 -10.10
CA THR A 39 -17.74 -2.34 -10.69
C THR A 39 -17.15 -3.35 -9.73
N SER A 40 -16.84 -4.54 -10.23
CA SER A 40 -16.10 -5.54 -9.47
C SER A 40 -14.60 -5.27 -9.61
N LEU A 41 -13.90 -5.27 -8.48
CA LEU A 41 -12.45 -5.14 -8.47
C LEU A 41 -11.87 -5.98 -7.34
N LYS A 42 -10.57 -6.03 -7.26
CA LYS A 42 -9.89 -6.83 -6.25
C LYS A 42 -9.08 -5.94 -5.33
N LEU A 43 -9.26 -6.14 -4.03
CA LEU A 43 -8.37 -5.60 -3.02
C LEU A 43 -7.12 -6.46 -2.96
N VAL A 44 -6.01 -5.88 -2.57
CA VAL A 44 -4.73 -6.58 -2.49
C VAL A 44 -4.23 -6.61 -1.06
N LYS A 45 -3.57 -7.70 -0.71
CA LYS A 45 -2.94 -7.85 0.60
C LYS A 45 -1.72 -8.74 0.49
N ILE A 46 -0.80 -8.59 1.44
CA ILE A 46 0.35 -9.47 1.57
C ILE A 46 0.00 -10.61 2.52
N ASN A 47 0.45 -11.82 2.19
CA ASN A 47 0.34 -12.97 3.08
C ASN A 47 1.16 -12.71 4.36
N ASP A 48 0.66 -13.14 5.50
CA ASP A 48 1.33 -12.95 6.79
C ASP A 48 2.74 -13.52 6.80
N GLU A 49 2.93 -14.70 6.20
CA GLU A 49 4.26 -15.32 6.09
C GLU A 49 5.21 -14.47 5.25
N ASP A 50 4.71 -13.88 4.18
CA ASP A 50 5.49 -13.02 3.30
C ASP A 50 5.81 -11.69 3.99
N PHE A 51 4.93 -11.19 4.83
CA PHE A 51 5.19 -9.99 5.63
C PHE A 51 6.29 -10.26 6.66
N GLU A 52 6.28 -11.43 7.29
CA GLU A 52 7.35 -11.84 8.20
C GLU A 52 8.69 -11.94 7.45
N ALA A 53 8.67 -12.47 6.23
CA ALA A 53 9.86 -12.54 5.38
C ALA A 53 10.38 -11.14 5.04
N LEU A 54 9.49 -10.19 4.80
CA LEU A 54 9.85 -8.79 4.57
C LEU A 54 10.63 -8.21 5.76
N GLU A 55 10.09 -8.39 6.95
CA GLU A 55 10.73 -7.90 8.18
C GLU A 55 12.09 -8.56 8.39
N ALA A 56 12.18 -9.87 8.18
CA ALA A 56 13.43 -10.61 8.32
C ALA A 56 14.47 -10.14 7.30
N ASP A 57 14.06 -9.94 6.04
CA ASP A 57 14.96 -9.48 4.99
C ASP A 57 15.44 -8.05 5.22
N GLN A 58 14.58 -7.18 5.77
CA GLN A 58 14.97 -5.83 6.16
C GLN A 58 16.04 -5.85 7.27
N LEU A 59 15.88 -6.71 8.26
CA LEU A 59 16.86 -6.86 9.33
C LEU A 59 18.19 -7.38 8.79
N THR A 60 18.15 -8.36 7.88
CA THR A 60 19.34 -8.90 7.23
C THR A 60 20.07 -7.81 6.44
N CYS A 61 19.32 -6.99 5.70
CA CYS A 61 19.85 -5.86 4.94
C CYS A 61 20.55 -4.84 5.84
N MET A 62 19.91 -4.49 6.97
CA MET A 62 20.47 -3.56 7.94
C MET A 62 21.77 -4.09 8.54
N ALA A 63 21.81 -5.39 8.84
CA ALA A 63 23.01 -6.02 9.36
C ALA A 63 24.16 -5.97 8.33
N MET A 64 23.84 -6.19 7.07
CA MET A 64 24.84 -6.10 5.99
C MET A 64 25.37 -4.68 5.82
N LEU A 65 24.52 -3.67 5.92
CA LEU A 65 24.92 -2.26 5.85
C LEU A 65 25.88 -1.88 6.98
N GLY A 66 25.77 -2.52 8.12
CA GLY A 66 26.68 -2.33 9.25
C GLY A 66 27.99 -3.11 9.17
N SER A 67 28.18 -3.95 8.15
CA SER A 67 29.35 -4.78 8.03
C SER A 67 30.54 -3.99 7.48
N ARG A 68 31.72 -4.24 8.04
CA ARG A 68 32.97 -3.65 7.53
C ARG A 68 33.42 -4.25 6.20
N TYR A 69 32.81 -5.35 5.78
CA TYR A 69 33.11 -6.02 4.50
C TYR A 69 32.14 -5.61 3.39
N LEU A 70 31.41 -4.53 3.59
CA LEU A 70 30.34 -4.09 2.70
C LEU A 70 30.82 -3.60 1.33
N ALA A 71 32.04 -3.05 1.23
CA ALA A 71 32.50 -2.22 0.11
C ALA A 71 32.14 -2.78 -1.30
N THR A 72 32.40 -4.07 -1.54
CA THR A 72 32.11 -4.70 -2.84
C THR A 72 30.62 -4.82 -3.12
N PHE A 73 29.80 -4.93 -2.08
CA PHE A 73 28.37 -5.20 -2.19
C PHE A 73 27.49 -3.99 -1.91
N GLU A 74 28.10 -2.85 -1.60
CA GLU A 74 27.39 -1.66 -1.12
C GLU A 74 26.24 -1.24 -2.03
N THR A 75 26.46 -1.16 -3.33
CA THR A 75 25.45 -0.76 -4.30
C THR A 75 24.28 -1.74 -4.32
N ARG A 76 24.56 -3.03 -4.29
CA ARG A 76 23.52 -4.08 -4.29
C ARG A 76 22.72 -4.07 -2.99
N VAL A 77 23.42 -3.94 -1.85
CA VAL A 77 22.76 -3.93 -0.53
C VAL A 77 21.91 -2.68 -0.38
N ASN A 78 22.42 -1.51 -0.77
CA ASN A 78 21.62 -0.27 -0.75
C ASN A 78 20.42 -0.36 -1.67
N GLY A 79 20.58 -0.98 -2.84
CA GLY A 79 19.47 -1.20 -3.77
C GLY A 79 18.36 -2.04 -3.15
N TRP A 80 18.71 -3.14 -2.51
CA TRP A 80 17.74 -3.99 -1.83
C TRP A 80 17.13 -3.32 -0.61
N ASN A 81 17.93 -2.58 0.15
CA ASN A 81 17.42 -1.82 1.29
C ASN A 81 16.31 -0.85 0.84
N LYS A 82 16.53 -0.15 -0.26
CA LYS A 82 15.53 0.75 -0.84
C LYS A 82 14.30 0.00 -1.34
N LYS A 83 14.48 -1.10 -2.06
CA LYS A 83 13.38 -1.92 -2.56
C LYS A 83 12.50 -2.45 -1.43
N LEU A 84 13.13 -3.00 -0.39
CA LEU A 84 12.40 -3.54 0.76
C LEU A 84 11.70 -2.45 1.56
N SER A 85 12.32 -1.28 1.70
CA SER A 85 11.69 -0.13 2.35
C SER A 85 10.46 0.33 1.57
N ASN A 86 10.53 0.37 0.25
CA ASN A 86 9.39 0.72 -0.59
C ASN A 86 8.25 -0.30 -0.44
N VAL A 87 8.58 -1.59 -0.38
CA VAL A 87 7.58 -2.64 -0.15
C VAL A 87 6.89 -2.42 1.19
N ALA A 88 7.65 -2.18 2.25
CA ALA A 88 7.08 -1.95 3.59
C ALA A 88 6.16 -0.72 3.60
N ASP A 89 6.60 0.38 3.03
CA ASP A 89 5.83 1.63 2.98
C ASP A 89 4.54 1.44 2.18
N VAL A 90 4.62 0.83 1.01
CA VAL A 90 3.47 0.62 0.14
C VAL A 90 2.47 -0.35 0.78
N VAL A 91 2.95 -1.46 1.35
CA VAL A 91 2.08 -2.44 2.01
C VAL A 91 1.31 -1.78 3.17
N ASN A 92 2.01 -1.05 4.03
CA ASN A 92 1.37 -0.37 5.16
C ASN A 92 0.37 0.69 4.70
N ASN A 93 0.74 1.50 3.71
CA ASN A 93 -0.16 2.52 3.15
C ASN A 93 -1.37 1.90 2.47
N LEU A 94 -1.18 0.84 1.68
CA LEU A 94 -2.29 0.15 1.01
C LEU A 94 -3.26 -0.48 2.01
N ASN A 95 -2.75 -1.06 3.10
CA ASN A 95 -3.63 -1.62 4.13
C ASN A 95 -4.55 -0.55 4.72
N GLU A 96 -3.99 0.60 5.09
CA GLU A 96 -4.77 1.72 5.63
C GLU A 96 -5.71 2.33 4.61
N ILE A 97 -5.22 2.55 3.39
CA ILE A 97 -6.01 3.14 2.30
C ILE A 97 -7.19 2.25 1.95
N GLN A 98 -6.97 0.96 1.76
CA GLN A 98 -8.05 0.04 1.39
C GLN A 98 -9.09 -0.08 2.49
N ARG A 99 -8.66 -0.13 3.75
CA ARG A 99 -9.57 -0.18 4.90
C ARG A 99 -10.45 1.07 4.94
N LEU A 100 -9.85 2.24 4.84
CA LEU A 100 -10.56 3.51 4.89
C LEU A 100 -11.43 3.72 3.65
N TRP A 101 -10.90 3.42 2.47
CA TRP A 101 -11.63 3.52 1.21
C TRP A 101 -12.85 2.59 1.19
N SER A 102 -12.71 1.36 1.66
CA SER A 102 -13.82 0.39 1.74
C SER A 102 -14.93 0.86 2.67
N TYR A 103 -14.57 1.61 3.72
CA TYR A 103 -15.53 2.23 4.63
C TYR A 103 -16.23 3.44 3.99
N LEU A 104 -15.47 4.31 3.31
CA LEU A 104 -16.00 5.57 2.78
C LEU A 104 -16.71 5.40 1.43
N GLU A 105 -16.31 4.46 0.62
CA GLU A 105 -16.86 4.27 -0.74
C GLU A 105 -18.38 4.08 -0.73
N PRO A 106 -18.95 3.19 0.09
CA PRO A 106 -20.42 3.06 0.13
C PRO A 106 -21.13 4.36 0.54
N LEU A 107 -20.48 5.17 1.37
CA LEU A 107 -21.08 6.41 1.88
C LEU A 107 -21.00 7.54 0.87
N PHE A 108 -19.83 7.77 0.25
CA PHE A 108 -19.66 8.87 -0.70
C PHE A 108 -20.16 8.55 -2.10
N ILE A 109 -20.15 7.31 -2.51
CA ILE A 109 -20.59 6.90 -3.85
C ILE A 109 -22.03 6.38 -3.80
N GLY A 110 -22.39 5.62 -2.78
CA GLY A 110 -23.69 4.97 -2.68
C GLY A 110 -24.79 5.79 -2.01
N SER A 111 -24.46 6.87 -1.27
CA SER A 111 -25.45 7.67 -0.54
C SER A 111 -25.62 9.04 -1.18
N GLU A 112 -26.81 9.30 -1.69
CA GLU A 112 -27.16 10.63 -2.24
C GLU A 112 -27.19 11.68 -1.15
N GLU A 113 -27.60 11.33 0.07
CA GLU A 113 -27.63 12.27 1.19
C GLU A 113 -26.24 12.79 1.52
N VAL A 114 -25.26 11.92 1.60
CA VAL A 114 -23.86 12.31 1.90
C VAL A 114 -23.34 13.24 0.80
N LYS A 115 -23.57 12.90 -0.47
CA LYS A 115 -23.15 13.73 -1.60
C LYS A 115 -23.75 15.13 -1.54
N LYS A 116 -25.02 15.21 -1.18
CA LYS A 116 -25.76 16.46 -1.08
C LYS A 116 -25.25 17.34 0.05
N GLU A 117 -24.98 16.73 1.21
CA GLU A 117 -24.56 17.46 2.41
C GLU A 117 -23.06 17.80 2.40
N LEU A 118 -22.24 16.99 1.73
CA LEU A 118 -20.79 17.16 1.67
C LEU A 118 -20.31 17.20 0.21
N PRO A 119 -20.77 18.20 -0.59
CA PRO A 119 -20.45 18.21 -2.02
C PRO A 119 -18.96 18.36 -2.33
N ASN A 120 -18.22 19.14 -1.56
CA ASN A 120 -16.78 19.33 -1.77
C ASN A 120 -16.01 18.06 -1.46
N ASP A 121 -16.40 17.36 -0.38
CA ASP A 121 -15.77 16.09 -0.01
C ASP A 121 -16.15 14.98 -0.99
N ALA A 122 -17.37 15.00 -1.52
CA ALA A 122 -17.79 14.06 -2.56
C ALA A 122 -16.93 14.21 -3.82
N MET A 123 -16.66 15.44 -4.22
CA MET A 123 -15.75 15.71 -5.36
C MET A 123 -14.34 15.23 -5.09
N ARG A 124 -13.84 15.49 -3.88
CA ARG A 124 -12.52 15.00 -3.45
C ARG A 124 -12.48 13.49 -3.48
N PHE A 125 -13.52 12.85 -2.98
CA PHE A 125 -13.62 11.38 -2.96
C PHE A 125 -13.67 10.80 -4.37
N ASP A 126 -14.36 11.43 -5.31
CA ASP A 126 -14.40 10.96 -6.70
C ASP A 126 -13.00 10.88 -7.31
N LYS A 127 -12.16 11.88 -7.07
CA LYS A 127 -10.77 11.86 -7.53
C LYS A 127 -9.98 10.74 -6.90
N VAL A 128 -10.10 10.61 -5.58
CA VAL A 128 -9.41 9.58 -4.81
C VAL A 128 -9.88 8.20 -5.22
N ASN A 129 -11.17 8.05 -5.42
CA ASN A 129 -11.78 6.79 -5.84
C ASN A 129 -11.16 6.29 -7.14
N THR A 130 -11.01 7.17 -8.13
CA THR A 130 -10.35 6.83 -9.40
C THR A 130 -8.90 6.42 -9.18
N SER A 131 -8.18 7.17 -8.35
CA SER A 131 -6.77 6.87 -8.04
C SER A 131 -6.61 5.51 -7.35
N VAL A 132 -7.45 5.22 -6.35
CA VAL A 132 -7.42 3.94 -5.64
C VAL A 132 -7.70 2.78 -6.59
N MET A 133 -8.74 2.92 -7.42
CA MET A 133 -9.10 1.88 -8.37
C MET A 133 -7.98 1.61 -9.37
N ASN A 134 -7.33 2.66 -9.86
CA ASN A 134 -6.21 2.53 -10.81
C ASN A 134 -4.99 1.86 -10.15
N ILE A 135 -4.69 2.23 -8.90
CA ILE A 135 -3.58 1.63 -8.15
C ILE A 135 -3.85 0.13 -7.93
N LEU A 136 -5.06 -0.22 -7.51
CA LEU A 136 -5.42 -1.62 -7.29
C LEU A 136 -5.37 -2.44 -8.57
N LYS A 137 -5.86 -1.88 -9.68
CA LYS A 137 -5.79 -2.54 -11.00
C LYS A 137 -4.34 -2.77 -11.43
N ALA A 138 -3.47 -1.80 -11.19
CA ALA A 138 -2.05 -1.93 -11.52
C ALA A 138 -1.38 -3.02 -10.67
N CYS A 139 -1.73 -3.12 -9.39
CA CYS A 139 -1.21 -4.19 -8.51
C CYS A 139 -1.66 -5.57 -8.99
N VAL A 140 -2.92 -5.70 -9.37
CA VAL A 140 -3.47 -6.97 -9.91
C VAL A 140 -2.76 -7.35 -11.20
N GLN A 141 -2.57 -6.38 -12.08
CA GLN A 141 -1.94 -6.61 -13.38
C GLN A 141 -0.47 -7.04 -13.23
N THR A 142 0.25 -6.41 -12.31
CA THR A 142 1.65 -6.73 -12.05
C THR A 142 1.79 -8.06 -11.29
N GLY A 143 0.94 -8.29 -10.30
CA GLY A 143 0.93 -9.51 -9.49
C GLY A 143 2.03 -9.58 -8.46
N ASN A 144 3.28 -9.33 -8.83
CA ASN A 144 4.44 -9.41 -7.94
C ASN A 144 4.48 -8.20 -7.02
N ILE A 145 4.66 -8.45 -5.71
CA ILE A 145 4.63 -7.40 -4.69
C ILE A 145 5.80 -6.44 -4.85
N CYS A 146 7.01 -6.97 -4.99
CA CYS A 146 8.21 -6.14 -5.10
C CYS A 146 8.14 -5.21 -6.32
N ASP A 147 7.75 -5.73 -7.46
CA ASP A 147 7.61 -4.95 -8.71
C ASP A 147 6.52 -3.90 -8.57
N SER A 148 5.38 -4.26 -7.96
CA SER A 148 4.28 -3.33 -7.73
C SER A 148 4.68 -2.17 -6.83
N CYS A 149 5.41 -2.46 -5.76
CA CYS A 149 5.77 -1.47 -4.74
C CYS A 149 6.93 -0.56 -5.17
N ASN A 150 7.68 -0.93 -6.18
CA ASN A 150 8.87 -0.18 -6.61
C ASN A 150 8.63 0.64 -7.88
N LYS A 151 7.38 0.90 -8.23
CA LYS A 151 7.04 1.82 -9.31
C LYS A 151 7.33 3.25 -8.88
N ASP A 152 7.90 4.04 -9.80
CA ASP A 152 8.25 5.43 -9.53
C ASP A 152 7.03 6.25 -9.13
N GLY A 153 7.16 7.02 -8.06
CA GLY A 153 6.12 7.93 -7.60
C GLY A 153 4.98 7.29 -6.82
N LEU A 154 4.94 5.96 -6.71
CA LEU A 154 3.82 5.28 -6.06
C LEU A 154 3.69 5.66 -4.58
N VAL A 155 4.78 5.72 -3.83
CA VAL A 155 4.74 6.08 -2.40
C VAL A 155 4.14 7.48 -2.23
N ASN A 156 4.56 8.44 -3.06
CA ASN A 156 4.01 9.80 -3.03
C ASN A 156 2.52 9.82 -3.40
N ASP A 157 2.13 9.05 -4.41
CA ASP A 157 0.72 8.94 -4.81
C ASP A 157 -0.12 8.37 -3.67
N LEU A 158 0.37 7.34 -3.00
CA LEU A 158 -0.33 6.73 -1.86
C LEU A 158 -0.45 7.69 -0.68
N ASN A 159 0.59 8.47 -0.40
CA ASN A 159 0.54 9.48 0.65
C ASN A 159 -0.52 10.54 0.36
N GLY A 160 -0.63 10.98 -0.89
CA GLY A 160 -1.66 11.92 -1.32
C GLY A 160 -3.07 11.35 -1.18
N VAL A 161 -3.25 10.11 -1.59
CA VAL A 161 -4.53 9.39 -1.47
C VAL A 161 -4.91 9.24 0.00
N ALA A 162 -3.97 8.84 0.85
CA ALA A 162 -4.22 8.68 2.29
C ALA A 162 -4.66 9.99 2.94
N THR A 163 -4.01 11.10 2.57
CA THR A 163 -4.36 12.43 3.06
C THR A 163 -5.78 12.81 2.67
N ASP A 164 -6.14 12.62 1.40
CA ASP A 164 -7.48 12.97 0.90
C ASP A 164 -8.56 12.10 1.53
N LEU A 165 -8.31 10.80 1.70
CA LEU A 165 -9.26 9.90 2.39
C LEU A 165 -9.45 10.31 3.84
N ASP A 166 -8.37 10.72 4.51
CA ASP A 166 -8.43 11.17 5.89
C ASP A 166 -9.27 12.45 6.03
N LEU A 167 -9.13 13.38 5.09
CA LEU A 167 -9.97 14.59 5.04
C LEU A 167 -11.44 14.24 4.85
N CYS A 168 -11.75 13.31 3.95
CA CYS A 168 -13.12 12.84 3.73
C CYS A 168 -13.70 12.19 4.99
N LYS A 169 -12.89 11.37 5.66
CA LYS A 169 -13.28 10.72 6.93
C LYS A 169 -13.62 11.76 8.00
N LYS A 170 -12.77 12.77 8.11
CA LYS A 170 -12.92 13.83 9.10
C LYS A 170 -14.21 14.62 8.87
N SER A 171 -14.47 15.02 7.62
CA SER A 171 -15.70 15.75 7.26
C SER A 171 -16.94 14.90 7.52
N LEU A 172 -16.90 13.62 7.20
CA LEU A 172 -18.01 12.72 7.45
C LEU A 172 -18.28 12.57 8.95
N LYS A 173 -17.22 12.44 9.75
CA LYS A 173 -17.35 12.36 11.21
C LYS A 173 -18.01 13.61 11.77
N GLU A 174 -17.57 14.79 11.36
CA GLU A 174 -18.15 16.06 11.80
C GLU A 174 -19.63 16.16 11.42
N PHE A 175 -19.98 15.74 10.22
CA PHE A 175 -21.36 15.69 9.74
C PHE A 175 -22.22 14.76 10.60
N LEU A 176 -21.74 13.56 10.89
CA LEU A 176 -22.47 12.58 11.70
C LEU A 176 -22.60 13.03 13.16
N ASP A 177 -21.54 13.62 13.71
CA ASP A 177 -21.57 14.17 15.08
C ASP A 177 -22.56 15.33 15.18
N GLY A 178 -22.64 16.17 14.15
CA GLY A 178 -23.64 17.23 14.06
C GLY A 178 -25.06 16.70 14.07
N LYS A 179 -25.34 15.62 13.36
CA LYS A 179 -26.65 14.96 13.35
C LYS A 179 -27.00 14.38 14.73
N ARG A 180 -26.03 13.81 15.42
CA ARG A 180 -26.24 13.28 16.78
C ARG A 180 -26.60 14.38 17.77
N ALA A 181 -26.02 15.56 17.59
CA ALA A 181 -26.33 16.71 18.44
C ALA A 181 -27.78 17.20 18.28
N ILE A 182 -28.35 17.04 17.08
CA ILE A 182 -29.73 17.42 16.74
C ILE A 182 -30.73 16.39 17.27
N PHE A 183 -30.34 15.12 17.34
CA PHE A 183 -31.19 14.03 17.79
C PHE A 183 -30.59 13.39 19.05
N PRO A 184 -30.81 14.00 20.23
CA PRO A 184 -30.31 13.48 21.52
C PRO A 184 -30.94 12.14 21.92
#